data_b27de677264317b1b2d3e4ffc4e3f446
#
_entry.id   b27de677264317b1b2d3e4ffc4e3f446
#
_cell.length_a   1.000
_cell.length_b   1.000
_cell.length_c   1.000
_cell.angle_alpha   90.00
_cell.angle_beta   90.00
_cell.angle_gamma   90.00
#
_symmetry.space_group_name_H-M   'P 1'
#
loop_
_entity.id
_entity.type
_entity.pdbx_description
1 polymer ?
#
loop_
_entity_poly.entity_id
_entity_poly.type
_entity_poly.pdbx_seq_one_letter_code
_entity_poly.pdbx_strand_id
1 'polypeptide(L)'
;HTDILLIPTIGGDIDTVLTENQSQLVHIKRLHKVGADIAANCTGTFLLAETGLLDEKVATTHWGYADKFTQRYHNVDLQPEKMVTEQNNIYCAGGGMAWIDLAILLIERYCGHQIASDTAKSHVLDFSRTNQTAYASSRQRRFHSDEDIMTVQSFIEEHLADTISVSALATTHNMTERTLTRRFKLACGTTPGQYLQSLRIEQARKLLETTAISLEKITNAVGYEDLSSFTRLFKKITGLSPSQYRAKFKRN
;
A
#
# COMPACT_ATOMS: atom_id res chain seq x y z
N HIS A 1 14.14 -30.63 -10.60
CA HIS A 1 13.29 -30.31 -9.48
C HIS A 1 13.41 -28.82 -9.15
N THR A 2 12.31 -28.15 -8.89
CA THR A 2 12.26 -26.75 -8.46
C THR A 2 11.48 -26.70 -7.16
N ASP A 3 12.10 -26.22 -6.08
CA ASP A 3 11.47 -26.16 -4.76
C ASP A 3 10.70 -24.83 -4.61
N ILE A 4 11.28 -23.74 -5.12
CA ILE A 4 10.67 -22.40 -5.08
C ILE A 4 10.80 -21.73 -6.45
N LEU A 5 9.74 -21.08 -6.91
CA LEU A 5 9.76 -20.12 -8.00
C LEU A 5 9.57 -18.71 -7.44
N LEU A 6 10.52 -17.82 -7.64
CA LEU A 6 10.40 -16.41 -7.29
C LEU A 6 10.07 -15.57 -8.53
N ILE A 7 8.95 -14.84 -8.45
CA ILE A 7 8.53 -13.86 -9.46
C ILE A 7 8.97 -12.48 -8.95
N PRO A 8 9.94 -11.84 -9.60
CA PRO A 8 10.45 -10.54 -9.17
C PRO A 8 9.46 -9.41 -9.47
N THR A 9 9.80 -8.22 -9.01
CA THR A 9 9.11 -6.98 -9.43
C THR A 9 9.15 -6.86 -10.95
N ILE A 10 7.98 -6.64 -11.56
CA ILE A 10 7.88 -6.30 -12.98
C ILE A 10 7.89 -4.76 -13.12
N GLY A 11 8.74 -4.25 -14.01
CA GLY A 11 8.83 -2.82 -14.33
C GLY A 11 7.98 -2.45 -15.55
N GLY A 12 7.90 -1.16 -15.85
CA GLY A 12 7.17 -0.67 -17.02
C GLY A 12 5.64 -0.60 -16.84
N ASP A 13 4.92 -0.54 -17.95
CA ASP A 13 3.47 -0.59 -17.94
C ASP A 13 2.97 -2.01 -17.65
N ILE A 14 2.19 -2.16 -16.57
CA ILE A 14 1.72 -3.47 -16.11
C ILE A 14 0.97 -4.24 -17.21
N ASP A 15 0.08 -3.56 -17.94
CA ASP A 15 -0.77 -4.22 -18.94
C ASP A 15 0.05 -4.75 -20.12
N THR A 16 1.04 -3.97 -20.56
CA THR A 16 2.00 -4.38 -21.60
C THR A 16 2.81 -5.59 -21.13
N VAL A 17 3.39 -5.53 -19.94
CA VAL A 17 4.22 -6.62 -19.39
C VAL A 17 3.41 -7.91 -19.23
N LEU A 18 2.16 -7.83 -18.75
CA LEU A 18 1.29 -9.00 -18.61
C LEU A 18 0.98 -9.63 -19.98
N THR A 19 0.74 -8.80 -21.00
CA THR A 19 0.48 -9.27 -22.36
C THR A 19 1.70 -10.00 -22.96
N GLU A 20 2.89 -9.44 -22.80
CA GLU A 20 4.13 -10.02 -23.33
C GLU A 20 4.55 -11.30 -22.61
N ASN A 21 4.12 -11.50 -21.36
CA ASN A 21 4.52 -12.64 -20.53
C ASN A 21 3.45 -13.74 -20.38
N GLN A 22 2.45 -13.78 -21.24
CA GLN A 22 1.39 -14.80 -21.20
C GLN A 22 1.93 -16.24 -21.26
N SER A 23 3.00 -16.47 -21.98
CA SER A 23 3.66 -17.80 -22.06
C SER A 23 4.21 -18.28 -20.70
N GLN A 24 4.60 -17.37 -19.81
CA GLN A 24 5.13 -17.70 -18.47
C GLN A 24 4.06 -18.24 -17.52
N LEU A 25 2.79 -17.84 -17.72
CA LEU A 25 1.69 -18.26 -16.84
C LEU A 25 1.53 -19.78 -16.80
N VAL A 26 1.72 -20.45 -17.94
CA VAL A 26 1.65 -21.92 -18.04
C VAL A 26 2.77 -22.57 -17.23
N HIS A 27 3.97 -21.98 -17.25
CA HIS A 27 5.12 -22.49 -16.49
C HIS A 27 4.94 -22.32 -14.99
N ILE A 28 4.40 -21.17 -14.55
CA ILE A 28 4.09 -20.90 -13.13
C ILE A 28 3.06 -21.94 -12.64
N LYS A 29 1.95 -22.12 -13.35
CA LYS A 29 0.92 -23.12 -13.00
C LYS A 29 1.49 -24.53 -12.92
N ARG A 30 2.34 -24.92 -13.89
CA ARG A 30 2.96 -26.24 -13.92
C ARG A 30 3.85 -26.46 -12.71
N LEU A 31 4.70 -25.49 -12.34
CA LEU A 31 5.60 -25.61 -11.20
C LEU A 31 4.81 -25.71 -9.89
N HIS A 32 3.78 -24.89 -9.71
CA HIS A 32 2.89 -24.99 -8.54
C HIS A 32 2.21 -26.36 -8.46
N LYS A 33 1.72 -26.90 -9.59
CA LYS A 33 1.05 -28.20 -9.66
C LYS A 33 1.96 -29.37 -9.27
N VAL A 34 3.27 -29.26 -9.53
CA VAL A 34 4.24 -30.30 -9.13
C VAL A 34 4.84 -30.07 -7.75
N GLY A 35 4.28 -29.11 -6.97
CA GLY A 35 4.59 -28.90 -5.56
C GLY A 35 5.64 -27.84 -5.27
N ALA A 36 6.06 -27.04 -6.26
CA ALA A 36 6.94 -25.90 -5.99
C ALA A 36 6.16 -24.79 -5.26
N ASP A 37 6.79 -24.18 -4.28
CA ASP A 37 6.32 -22.94 -3.66
C ASP A 37 6.44 -21.79 -4.67
N ILE A 38 5.46 -20.90 -4.69
CA ILE A 38 5.45 -19.73 -5.56
C ILE A 38 5.53 -18.47 -4.72
N ALA A 39 6.56 -17.67 -4.94
CA ALA A 39 6.77 -16.41 -4.26
C ALA A 39 6.74 -15.24 -5.27
N ALA A 40 5.99 -14.18 -4.99
CA ALA A 40 5.93 -12.99 -5.82
C ALA A 40 6.26 -11.74 -5.01
N ASN A 41 7.02 -10.81 -5.61
CA ASN A 41 7.40 -9.57 -4.97
C ASN A 41 6.78 -8.36 -5.69
N CYS A 42 6.21 -7.43 -4.92
CA CYS A 42 5.79 -6.12 -5.42
C CYS A 42 4.77 -6.26 -6.57
N THR A 43 5.04 -5.66 -7.73
CA THR A 43 4.22 -5.78 -8.94
C THR A 43 4.29 -7.15 -9.61
N GLY A 44 5.24 -8.01 -9.25
CA GLY A 44 5.25 -9.42 -9.69
C GLY A 44 4.01 -10.20 -9.28
N THR A 45 3.31 -9.76 -8.23
CA THR A 45 2.03 -10.33 -7.80
C THR A 45 0.94 -10.23 -8.89
N PHE A 46 1.01 -9.24 -9.80
CA PHE A 46 0.11 -9.16 -10.95
C PHE A 46 0.28 -10.34 -11.89
N LEU A 47 1.53 -10.72 -12.21
CA LEU A 47 1.79 -11.88 -13.07
C LEU A 47 1.33 -13.19 -12.39
N LEU A 48 1.46 -13.29 -11.08
CA LEU A 48 0.95 -14.43 -10.33
C LEU A 48 -0.59 -14.44 -10.34
N ALA A 49 -1.26 -13.30 -10.18
CA ALA A 49 -2.71 -13.20 -10.23
C ALA A 49 -3.29 -13.58 -11.61
N GLU A 50 -2.62 -13.24 -12.72
CA GLU A 50 -3.02 -13.67 -14.07
C GLU A 50 -3.07 -15.19 -14.22
N THR A 51 -2.37 -15.94 -13.39
CA THR A 51 -2.48 -17.40 -13.38
C THR A 51 -3.79 -17.92 -12.80
N GLY A 52 -4.56 -17.13 -12.04
CA GLY A 52 -5.70 -17.57 -11.24
C GLY A 52 -5.33 -18.32 -9.96
N LEU A 53 -4.04 -18.48 -9.65
CA LEU A 53 -3.59 -19.17 -8.44
C LEU A 53 -3.88 -18.38 -7.15
N LEU A 54 -4.17 -17.08 -7.27
CA LEU A 54 -4.54 -16.20 -6.15
C LEU A 54 -6.05 -16.11 -5.91
N ASP A 55 -6.89 -16.68 -6.78
CA ASP A 55 -8.35 -16.61 -6.60
C ASP A 55 -8.75 -17.19 -5.24
N GLU A 56 -9.59 -16.46 -4.51
CA GLU A 56 -10.06 -16.76 -3.15
C GLU A 56 -8.92 -16.89 -2.09
N LYS A 57 -7.76 -16.30 -2.38
CA LYS A 57 -6.61 -16.29 -1.46
C LYS A 57 -6.21 -14.90 -1.05
N VAL A 58 -5.56 -14.85 0.12
CA VAL A 58 -4.94 -13.64 0.63
C VAL A 58 -3.68 -13.32 -0.17
N ALA A 59 -3.56 -12.06 -0.61
CA ALA A 59 -2.36 -11.57 -1.29
C ALA A 59 -2.00 -10.16 -0.81
N THR A 60 -0.77 -9.75 -1.06
CA THR A 60 -0.33 -8.36 -0.98
C THR A 60 0.47 -7.98 -2.22
N THR A 61 0.54 -6.71 -2.51
CA THR A 61 1.36 -6.13 -3.59
C THR A 61 1.92 -4.79 -3.12
N HIS A 62 2.62 -4.08 -3.96
CA HIS A 62 3.04 -2.72 -3.64
C HIS A 62 1.81 -1.85 -3.37
N TRP A 63 1.77 -1.17 -2.22
CA TRP A 63 0.64 -0.34 -1.77
C TRP A 63 0.18 0.68 -2.82
N GLY A 64 1.11 1.22 -3.63
CA GLY A 64 0.80 2.18 -4.70
C GLY A 64 0.09 1.57 -5.91
N TYR A 65 0.01 0.25 -6.02
CA TYR A 65 -0.69 -0.48 -7.08
C TYR A 65 -1.93 -1.22 -6.57
N ALA A 66 -2.28 -1.06 -5.29
CA ALA A 66 -3.40 -1.78 -4.67
C ALA A 66 -4.73 -1.53 -5.39
N ASP A 67 -5.03 -0.27 -5.72
CA ASP A 67 -6.28 0.09 -6.41
C ASP A 67 -6.36 -0.56 -7.81
N LYS A 68 -5.26 -0.50 -8.59
CA LYS A 68 -5.18 -1.15 -9.92
C LYS A 68 -5.30 -2.67 -9.81
N PHE A 69 -4.70 -3.26 -8.78
CA PHE A 69 -4.78 -4.70 -8.53
C PHE A 69 -6.22 -5.13 -8.19
N THR A 70 -6.87 -4.46 -7.25
CA THR A 70 -8.25 -4.78 -6.83
C THR A 70 -9.26 -4.58 -7.98
N GLN A 71 -9.05 -3.56 -8.84
CA GLN A 71 -9.90 -3.33 -10.01
C GLN A 71 -9.79 -4.45 -11.05
N ARG A 72 -8.65 -5.13 -11.12
CA ARG A 72 -8.40 -6.19 -12.10
C ARG A 72 -8.74 -7.59 -11.56
N TYR A 73 -8.46 -7.85 -10.28
CA TYR A 73 -8.57 -9.18 -9.67
C TYR A 73 -9.55 -9.17 -8.49
N HIS A 74 -10.84 -9.13 -8.79
CA HIS A 74 -11.91 -9.00 -7.80
C HIS A 74 -12.05 -10.22 -6.87
N ASN A 75 -11.53 -11.39 -7.29
CA ASN A 75 -11.62 -12.65 -6.53
C ASN A 75 -10.43 -12.82 -5.56
N VAL A 76 -9.48 -11.91 -5.52
CA VAL A 76 -8.32 -11.97 -4.61
C VAL A 76 -8.60 -11.14 -3.37
N ASP A 77 -8.38 -11.73 -2.16
CA ASP A 77 -8.40 -10.98 -0.90
C ASP A 77 -7.11 -10.19 -0.75
N LEU A 78 -7.08 -8.99 -1.36
CA LEU A 78 -5.91 -8.13 -1.30
C LEU A 78 -5.81 -7.42 0.05
N GLN A 79 -4.70 -7.64 0.76
CA GLN A 79 -4.34 -6.98 2.03
C GLN A 79 -3.11 -6.08 1.82
N PRO A 80 -3.30 -4.88 1.23
CA PRO A 80 -2.20 -4.02 0.81
C PRO A 80 -1.43 -3.39 1.98
N GLU A 81 -1.92 -3.51 3.20
CA GLU A 81 -1.23 -3.09 4.42
C GLU A 81 -0.13 -4.08 4.86
N LYS A 82 -0.23 -5.34 4.48
CA LYS A 82 0.73 -6.36 4.91
C LYS A 82 2.05 -6.28 4.15
N MET A 83 3.14 -6.55 4.85
CA MET A 83 4.47 -6.63 4.26
C MET A 83 4.63 -7.92 3.45
N VAL A 84 4.19 -9.04 4.00
CA VAL A 84 4.16 -10.36 3.35
C VAL A 84 2.84 -11.06 3.69
N THR A 85 2.29 -11.79 2.73
CA THR A 85 1.18 -12.73 2.93
C THR A 85 1.63 -14.13 2.51
N GLU A 86 1.08 -15.15 3.21
CA GLU A 86 1.33 -16.56 2.93
C GLU A 86 0.01 -17.32 2.98
N GLN A 87 -0.29 -18.11 1.93
CA GLN A 87 -1.39 -19.05 1.92
C GLN A 87 -1.15 -20.17 0.90
N ASN A 88 -1.29 -21.43 1.30
CA ASN A 88 -1.22 -22.61 0.41
C ASN A 88 0.06 -22.66 -0.45
N ASN A 89 1.22 -22.45 0.15
CA ASN A 89 2.53 -22.43 -0.52
C ASN A 89 2.66 -21.30 -1.58
N ILE A 90 1.87 -20.25 -1.43
CA ILE A 90 1.97 -19.03 -2.22
C ILE A 90 2.31 -17.89 -1.28
N TYR A 91 3.32 -17.13 -1.65
CA TYR A 91 3.86 -16.02 -0.86
C TYR A 91 3.81 -14.75 -1.70
N CYS A 92 3.27 -13.67 -1.15
CA CYS A 92 3.29 -12.37 -1.81
C CYS A 92 3.95 -11.34 -0.90
N ALA A 93 4.91 -10.60 -1.42
CA ALA A 93 5.53 -9.49 -0.72
C ALA A 93 5.06 -8.14 -1.27
N GLY A 94 4.99 -7.15 -0.40
CA GLY A 94 4.59 -5.79 -0.70
C GLY A 94 5.60 -4.99 -1.53
N GLY A 95 5.64 -3.69 -1.33
CA GLY A 95 6.44 -2.78 -2.14
C GLY A 95 7.91 -2.67 -1.77
N GLY A 96 8.70 -2.25 -2.74
CA GLY A 96 10.09 -1.89 -2.55
C GLY A 96 10.93 -3.01 -1.95
N MET A 97 11.47 -2.77 -0.77
CA MET A 97 12.37 -3.70 -0.06
C MET A 97 11.65 -4.82 0.72
N ALA A 98 10.35 -5.03 0.52
CA ALA A 98 9.61 -6.12 1.16
C ALA A 98 10.09 -7.52 0.71
N TRP A 99 10.81 -7.60 -0.41
CA TRP A 99 11.46 -8.85 -0.82
C TRP A 99 12.45 -9.39 0.23
N ILE A 100 13.03 -8.52 1.06
CA ILE A 100 13.92 -8.91 2.17
C ILE A 100 13.11 -9.65 3.23
N ASP A 101 11.93 -9.14 3.59
CA ASP A 101 11.04 -9.79 4.57
C ASP A 101 10.56 -11.14 4.04
N LEU A 102 10.26 -11.22 2.74
CA LEU A 102 9.94 -12.47 2.07
C LEU A 102 11.11 -13.46 2.09
N ALA A 103 12.33 -13.00 1.81
CA ALA A 103 13.51 -13.85 1.84
C ALA A 103 13.77 -14.43 3.24
N ILE A 104 13.66 -13.60 4.28
CA ILE A 104 13.82 -14.05 5.68
C ILE A 104 12.73 -15.07 6.05
N LEU A 105 11.48 -14.84 5.64
CA LEU A 105 10.38 -15.78 5.87
C LEU A 105 10.63 -17.14 5.17
N LEU A 106 11.12 -17.13 3.93
CA LEU A 106 11.47 -18.36 3.21
C LEU A 106 12.67 -19.07 3.84
N ILE A 107 13.70 -18.33 4.30
CA ILE A 107 14.83 -18.92 5.04
C ILE A 107 14.32 -19.56 6.33
N GLU A 108 13.43 -18.90 7.08
CA GLU A 108 12.85 -19.48 8.29
C GLU A 108 12.09 -20.78 8.00
N ARG A 109 11.29 -20.80 6.93
CA ARG A 109 10.53 -21.98 6.52
C ARG A 109 11.40 -23.17 6.14
N TYR A 110 12.47 -22.95 5.37
CA TYR A 110 13.28 -24.03 4.83
C TYR A 110 14.50 -24.38 5.67
N CYS A 111 15.04 -23.42 6.41
CA CYS A 111 16.27 -23.58 7.18
C CYS A 111 16.08 -23.46 8.70
N GLY A 112 14.88 -23.04 9.13
CA GLY A 112 14.52 -22.89 10.54
C GLY A 112 14.84 -21.50 11.11
N HIS A 113 14.19 -21.20 12.23
CA HIS A 113 14.22 -19.89 12.88
C HIS A 113 15.62 -19.38 13.24
N GLN A 114 16.52 -20.29 13.70
CA GLN A 114 17.87 -19.89 14.11
C GLN A 114 18.65 -19.31 12.91
N ILE A 115 18.61 -19.98 11.76
CA ILE A 115 19.33 -19.54 10.55
C ILE A 115 18.72 -18.23 10.02
N ALA A 116 17.40 -18.09 10.02
CA ALA A 116 16.73 -16.85 9.64
C ALA A 116 17.13 -15.69 10.55
N SER A 117 17.16 -15.91 11.88
CA SER A 117 17.56 -14.91 12.86
C SER A 117 19.02 -14.48 12.68
N ASP A 118 19.93 -15.43 12.48
CA ASP A 118 21.35 -15.13 12.28
C ASP A 118 21.59 -14.42 10.95
N THR A 119 20.85 -14.79 9.90
CA THR A 119 20.85 -14.09 8.60
C THR A 119 20.38 -12.65 8.76
N ALA A 120 19.25 -12.41 9.44
CA ALA A 120 18.74 -11.07 9.68
C ALA A 120 19.76 -10.22 10.46
N LYS A 121 20.36 -10.75 11.53
CA LYS A 121 21.37 -10.05 12.32
C LYS A 121 22.62 -9.72 11.50
N SER A 122 23.13 -10.66 10.71
CA SER A 122 24.33 -10.45 9.90
C SER A 122 24.15 -9.38 8.82
N HIS A 123 22.91 -9.17 8.37
CA HIS A 123 22.54 -8.15 7.38
C HIS A 123 21.94 -6.89 8.01
N VAL A 124 21.93 -6.77 9.35
CA VAL A 124 21.35 -5.63 10.09
C VAL A 124 19.89 -5.35 9.69
N LEU A 125 19.10 -6.42 9.57
CA LEU A 125 17.70 -6.34 9.17
C LEU A 125 16.79 -6.32 10.41
N ASP A 126 15.73 -5.50 10.32
CA ASP A 126 14.66 -5.48 11.32
C ASP A 126 13.69 -6.65 11.06
N PHE A 127 13.61 -7.59 11.98
CA PHE A 127 12.75 -8.78 11.90
C PHE A 127 11.26 -8.46 12.13
N SER A 128 10.92 -7.23 12.54
CA SER A 128 9.57 -6.87 13.02
C SER A 128 8.69 -6.14 12.00
N ARG A 129 9.12 -6.03 10.73
CA ARG A 129 8.36 -5.30 9.72
C ARG A 129 7.17 -6.13 9.21
N THR A 130 6.00 -5.93 9.80
CA THR A 130 4.78 -6.68 9.42
C THR A 130 3.84 -5.88 8.53
N ASN A 131 4.03 -4.56 8.42
CA ASN A 131 3.08 -3.66 7.77
C ASN A 131 3.80 -2.60 6.93
N GLN A 132 3.34 -2.40 5.67
CA GLN A 132 3.89 -1.41 4.75
C GLN A 132 3.13 -0.07 4.74
N THR A 133 2.03 0.06 5.46
CA THR A 133 1.19 1.27 5.44
C THR A 133 1.95 2.52 5.91
N ALA A 134 2.92 2.34 6.83
CA ALA A 134 3.77 3.43 7.31
C ALA A 134 4.61 4.08 6.19
N TYR A 135 4.84 3.37 5.08
CA TYR A 135 5.62 3.82 3.92
C TYR A 135 4.75 4.31 2.75
N ALA A 136 3.41 4.11 2.81
CA ALA A 136 2.50 4.51 1.75
C ALA A 136 2.40 6.05 1.63
N SER A 137 2.36 6.55 0.40
CA SER A 137 2.19 7.97 0.07
C SER A 137 0.92 8.19 -0.75
N SER A 138 0.21 9.29 -0.51
CA SER A 138 -1.02 9.65 -1.24
C SER A 138 -0.77 10.29 -2.62
N ARG A 139 0.48 10.62 -2.97
CA ARG A 139 0.83 11.36 -4.20
C ARG A 139 0.47 10.64 -5.51
N GLN A 140 0.28 9.32 -5.51
CA GLN A 140 0.00 8.55 -6.73
C GLN A 140 -1.45 8.63 -7.22
N ARG A 141 -2.36 9.31 -6.50
CA ARG A 141 -3.78 9.40 -6.86
C ARG A 141 -4.14 10.51 -7.86
N ARG A 142 -3.14 11.17 -8.48
CA ARG A 142 -3.35 12.23 -9.49
C ARG A 142 -3.27 11.75 -10.95
N PHE A 143 -3.09 10.45 -11.19
CA PHE A 143 -2.94 9.90 -12.54
C PHE A 143 -4.31 9.52 -13.15
N HIS A 144 -5.14 10.52 -13.44
CA HIS A 144 -6.42 10.38 -14.16
C HIS A 144 -6.67 11.59 -15.04
N SER A 145 -7.62 11.51 -15.98
CA SER A 145 -7.95 12.55 -16.96
C SER A 145 -9.22 13.36 -16.63
N ASP A 146 -9.81 13.20 -15.45
CA ASP A 146 -11.01 13.95 -15.03
C ASP A 146 -10.60 15.34 -14.51
N GLU A 147 -10.68 16.38 -15.36
CA GLU A 147 -10.22 17.73 -15.07
C GLU A 147 -11.00 18.38 -13.89
N ASP A 148 -12.31 18.14 -13.79
CA ASP A 148 -13.09 18.64 -12.66
C ASP A 148 -12.62 18.04 -11.35
N ILE A 149 -12.32 16.72 -11.34
CA ILE A 149 -11.81 16.05 -10.14
C ILE A 149 -10.38 16.49 -9.82
N MET A 150 -9.54 16.78 -10.81
CA MET A 150 -8.22 17.39 -10.57
C MET A 150 -8.34 18.76 -9.90
N THR A 151 -9.32 19.57 -10.29
CA THR A 151 -9.61 20.86 -9.66
C THR A 151 -10.05 20.68 -8.20
N VAL A 152 -10.96 19.72 -7.94
CA VAL A 152 -11.36 19.35 -6.56
C VAL A 152 -10.18 18.89 -5.72
N GLN A 153 -9.28 18.07 -6.28
CA GLN A 153 -8.07 17.60 -5.57
C GLN A 153 -7.17 18.78 -5.21
N SER A 154 -6.92 19.71 -6.14
CA SER A 154 -6.10 20.90 -5.90
C SER A 154 -6.70 21.74 -4.76
N PHE A 155 -8.01 21.96 -4.79
CA PHE A 155 -8.70 22.66 -3.71
C PHE A 155 -8.52 21.99 -2.34
N ILE A 156 -8.70 20.66 -2.28
CA ILE A 156 -8.52 19.91 -1.02
C ILE A 156 -7.06 20.01 -0.52
N GLU A 157 -6.08 19.95 -1.42
CA GLU A 157 -4.67 20.03 -1.06
C GLU A 157 -4.27 21.42 -0.52
N GLU A 158 -4.80 22.48 -1.12
CA GLU A 158 -4.54 23.87 -0.70
C GLU A 158 -5.22 24.20 0.64
N HIS A 159 -6.37 23.56 0.95
CA HIS A 159 -7.19 23.84 2.12
C HIS A 159 -7.23 22.68 3.13
N LEU A 160 -6.22 21.81 3.12
CA LEU A 160 -6.25 20.56 3.90
C LEU A 160 -6.47 20.77 5.42
N ALA A 161 -6.06 21.91 5.97
CA ALA A 161 -6.23 22.24 7.39
C ALA A 161 -7.63 22.79 7.71
N ASP A 162 -8.39 23.22 6.70
CA ASP A 162 -9.69 23.85 6.88
C ASP A 162 -10.80 22.81 7.10
N THR A 163 -11.92 23.26 7.66
CA THR A 163 -13.12 22.41 7.79
C THR A 163 -13.79 22.27 6.42
N ILE A 164 -13.51 21.17 5.74
CA ILE A 164 -14.06 20.85 4.42
C ILE A 164 -15.18 19.81 4.56
N SER A 165 -16.41 20.17 4.10
CA SER A 165 -17.48 19.20 3.94
C SER A 165 -17.63 18.76 2.48
N VAL A 166 -18.06 17.52 2.25
CA VAL A 166 -18.32 17.00 0.90
C VAL A 166 -19.43 17.81 0.21
N SER A 167 -20.42 18.28 0.98
CA SER A 167 -21.49 19.14 0.49
C SER A 167 -20.98 20.48 -0.05
N ALA A 168 -20.12 21.16 0.73
CA ALA A 168 -19.51 22.41 0.30
C ALA A 168 -18.63 22.21 -0.94
N LEU A 169 -17.79 21.17 -0.98
CA LEU A 169 -16.99 20.82 -2.16
C LEU A 169 -17.86 20.62 -3.40
N ALA A 170 -18.94 19.86 -3.27
CA ALA A 170 -19.85 19.60 -4.38
C ALA A 170 -20.48 20.89 -4.91
N THR A 171 -20.97 21.75 -4.03
CA THR A 171 -21.57 23.03 -4.38
C THR A 171 -20.57 23.95 -5.07
N THR A 172 -19.36 24.09 -4.52
CA THR A 172 -18.30 24.95 -5.09
C THR A 172 -17.90 24.52 -6.50
N HIS A 173 -17.98 23.21 -6.79
CA HIS A 173 -17.63 22.67 -8.10
C HIS A 173 -18.84 22.31 -8.98
N ASN A 174 -20.02 22.89 -8.71
CA ASN A 174 -21.25 22.70 -9.49
C ASN A 174 -21.68 21.24 -9.65
N MET A 175 -21.51 20.44 -8.61
CA MET A 175 -21.89 19.02 -8.58
C MET A 175 -22.86 18.74 -7.43
N THR A 176 -23.61 17.65 -7.53
CA THR A 176 -24.25 17.04 -6.35
C THR A 176 -23.23 16.21 -5.58
N GLU A 177 -23.43 16.03 -4.27
CA GLU A 177 -22.56 15.17 -3.44
C GLU A 177 -22.42 13.76 -4.00
N ARG A 178 -23.50 13.18 -4.52
CA ARG A 178 -23.52 11.86 -5.16
C ARG A 178 -22.65 11.85 -6.41
N THR A 179 -22.74 12.87 -7.26
CA THR A 179 -21.95 12.99 -8.49
C THR A 179 -20.47 13.15 -8.16
N LEU A 180 -20.14 14.06 -7.25
CA LEU A 180 -18.77 14.27 -6.79
C LEU A 180 -18.18 12.99 -6.22
N THR A 181 -18.85 12.34 -5.28
CA THR A 181 -18.34 11.12 -4.63
C THR A 181 -18.11 9.99 -5.65
N ARG A 182 -19.04 9.79 -6.60
CA ARG A 182 -18.93 8.77 -7.65
C ARG A 182 -17.77 9.07 -8.60
N ARG A 183 -17.67 10.30 -9.12
CA ARG A 183 -16.59 10.69 -10.04
C ARG A 183 -15.23 10.63 -9.35
N PHE A 184 -15.14 11.15 -8.13
CA PHE A 184 -13.92 11.14 -7.33
C PHE A 184 -13.45 9.70 -7.05
N LYS A 185 -14.39 8.79 -6.72
CA LYS A 185 -14.06 7.38 -6.51
C LYS A 185 -13.60 6.68 -7.79
N LEU A 186 -14.21 7.01 -8.95
CA LEU A 186 -13.76 6.48 -10.25
C LEU A 186 -12.36 6.99 -10.62
N ALA A 187 -12.08 8.27 -10.39
CA ALA A 187 -10.81 8.89 -10.77
C ALA A 187 -9.67 8.55 -9.80
N CYS A 188 -9.95 8.58 -8.49
CA CYS A 188 -8.92 8.51 -7.44
C CYS A 188 -8.93 7.21 -6.63
N GLY A 189 -9.86 6.26 -6.91
CA GLY A 189 -10.01 5.01 -6.16
C GLY A 189 -10.56 5.19 -4.73
N THR A 190 -10.88 6.41 -4.29
CA THR A 190 -11.26 6.75 -2.91
C THR A 190 -12.30 7.85 -2.87
N THR A 191 -12.96 8.06 -1.72
CA THR A 191 -13.88 9.19 -1.55
C THR A 191 -13.16 10.51 -1.24
N PRO A 192 -13.77 11.69 -1.51
CA PRO A 192 -13.15 12.99 -1.16
C PRO A 192 -12.75 13.10 0.30
N GLY A 193 -13.59 12.62 1.23
CA GLY A 193 -13.30 12.63 2.67
C GLY A 193 -12.11 11.74 3.06
N GLN A 194 -12.02 10.53 2.46
CA GLN A 194 -10.87 9.64 2.67
C GLN A 194 -9.59 10.22 2.06
N TYR A 195 -9.70 10.90 0.92
CA TYR A 195 -8.58 11.60 0.29
C TYR A 195 -8.04 12.71 1.19
N LEU A 196 -8.92 13.58 1.70
CA LEU A 196 -8.56 14.63 2.67
C LEU A 196 -7.89 14.03 3.92
N GLN A 197 -8.46 12.97 4.49
CA GLN A 197 -7.85 12.28 5.64
C GLN A 197 -6.43 11.78 5.32
N SER A 198 -6.23 11.18 4.14
CA SER A 198 -4.91 10.69 3.71
C SER A 198 -3.90 11.82 3.59
N LEU A 199 -4.27 12.95 3.00
CA LEU A 199 -3.42 14.14 2.88
C LEU A 199 -3.03 14.71 4.24
N ARG A 200 -3.99 14.85 5.16
CA ARG A 200 -3.73 15.32 6.53
C ARG A 200 -2.73 14.42 7.26
N ILE A 201 -2.88 13.11 7.12
CA ILE A 201 -1.95 12.15 7.71
C ILE A 201 -0.57 12.23 7.05
N GLU A 202 -0.49 12.42 5.72
CA GLU A 202 0.77 12.61 5.03
C GLU A 202 1.49 13.89 5.47
N GLN A 203 0.76 15.00 5.61
CA GLN A 203 1.32 16.23 6.15
C GLN A 203 1.78 16.06 7.61
N ALA A 204 1.01 15.32 8.43
CA ALA A 204 1.41 15.00 9.80
C ALA A 204 2.71 14.17 9.83
N ARG A 205 2.86 13.16 8.95
CA ARG A 205 4.11 12.40 8.80
C ARG A 205 5.29 13.33 8.53
N LYS A 206 5.14 14.22 7.54
CA LYS A 206 6.18 15.21 7.20
C LYS A 206 6.58 16.08 8.40
N LEU A 207 5.59 16.59 9.16
CA LEU A 207 5.85 17.39 10.36
C LEU A 207 6.52 16.56 11.47
N LEU A 208 6.14 15.30 11.65
CA LEU A 208 6.77 14.38 12.60
C LEU A 208 8.23 14.07 12.25
N GLU A 209 8.55 13.96 10.97
CA GLU A 209 9.89 13.66 10.46
C GLU A 209 10.82 14.87 10.52
N THR A 210 10.29 16.07 10.23
CA THR A 210 11.11 17.28 9.98
C THR A 210 11.11 18.29 11.12
N THR A 211 10.23 18.13 12.13
CA THR A 211 10.10 19.11 13.21
C THR A 211 10.10 18.46 14.60
N ALA A 212 10.32 19.30 15.64
CA ALA A 212 10.22 18.90 17.04
C ALA A 212 8.96 19.43 17.74
N ILE A 213 8.00 20.02 16.99
CA ILE A 213 6.79 20.59 17.59
C ILE A 213 5.93 19.51 18.26
N SER A 214 5.12 19.92 19.25
CA SER A 214 4.26 18.99 20.02
C SER A 214 3.22 18.31 19.14
N LEU A 215 2.71 17.17 19.60
CA LEU A 215 1.65 16.43 18.87
C LEU A 215 0.37 17.26 18.75
N GLU A 216 0.02 18.05 19.78
CA GLU A 216 -1.13 18.96 19.75
C GLU A 216 -0.98 19.98 18.63
N LYS A 217 0.22 20.58 18.49
CA LYS A 217 0.49 21.54 17.40
C LYS A 217 0.41 20.90 16.03
N ILE A 218 0.89 19.66 15.88
CA ILE A 218 0.74 18.91 14.63
C ILE A 218 -0.74 18.63 14.35
N THR A 219 -1.48 18.15 15.35
CA THR A 219 -2.91 17.84 15.23
C THR A 219 -3.68 19.05 14.69
N ASN A 220 -3.48 20.22 15.29
CA ASN A 220 -4.13 21.45 14.86
C ASN A 220 -3.67 21.91 13.47
N ALA A 221 -2.37 21.83 13.18
CA ALA A 221 -1.80 22.22 11.89
C ALA A 221 -2.30 21.39 10.71
N VAL A 222 -2.79 20.19 10.97
CA VAL A 222 -3.37 19.31 9.93
C VAL A 222 -4.90 19.26 9.97
N GLY A 223 -5.55 20.19 10.69
CA GLY A 223 -7.00 20.39 10.68
C GLY A 223 -7.79 19.42 11.58
N TYR A 224 -7.18 18.91 12.66
CA TYR A 224 -7.89 18.18 13.71
C TYR A 224 -7.88 18.99 15.03
N GLU A 225 -9.02 19.00 15.72
CA GLU A 225 -9.17 19.65 17.02
C GLU A 225 -8.87 18.70 18.18
N ASP A 226 -9.17 17.39 18.01
CA ASP A 226 -9.01 16.38 19.04
C ASP A 226 -7.81 15.47 18.79
N LEU A 227 -6.82 15.53 19.68
CA LEU A 227 -5.61 14.72 19.64
C LEU A 227 -5.90 13.22 19.70
N SER A 228 -6.91 12.79 20.45
CA SER A 228 -7.25 11.37 20.61
C SER A 228 -7.79 10.78 19.32
N SER A 229 -8.70 11.50 18.64
CA SER A 229 -9.26 11.12 17.34
C SER A 229 -8.18 11.12 16.26
N PHE A 230 -7.32 12.15 16.23
CA PHE A 230 -6.17 12.20 15.34
C PHE A 230 -5.24 10.99 15.56
N THR A 231 -4.86 10.69 16.81
CA THR A 231 -3.96 9.59 17.15
C THR A 231 -4.51 8.24 16.69
N ARG A 232 -5.81 7.99 16.91
CA ARG A 232 -6.48 6.76 16.46
C ARG A 232 -6.47 6.64 14.95
N LEU A 233 -6.82 7.72 14.23
CA LEU A 233 -6.83 7.74 12.77
C LEU A 233 -5.42 7.58 12.21
N PHE A 234 -4.43 8.29 12.75
CA PHE A 234 -3.03 8.18 12.36
C PHE A 234 -2.54 6.74 12.49
N LYS A 235 -2.78 6.10 13.66
CA LYS A 235 -2.42 4.70 13.88
C LYS A 235 -3.16 3.74 12.94
N LYS A 236 -4.45 3.98 12.68
CA LYS A 236 -5.22 3.18 11.72
C LYS A 236 -4.63 3.24 10.31
N ILE A 237 -4.20 4.43 9.86
CA ILE A 237 -3.69 4.64 8.49
C ILE A 237 -2.21 4.25 8.36
N THR A 238 -1.39 4.43 9.40
CA THR A 238 0.07 4.24 9.33
C THR A 238 0.57 2.96 9.98
N GLY A 239 -0.26 2.30 10.77
CA GLY A 239 0.14 1.15 11.60
C GLY A 239 0.91 1.53 12.87
N LEU A 240 1.34 2.79 13.03
CA LEU A 240 2.14 3.29 14.16
C LEU A 240 1.44 4.46 14.85
N SER A 241 1.62 4.62 16.16
CA SER A 241 1.23 5.87 16.81
C SER A 241 2.12 7.03 16.34
N PRO A 242 1.66 8.30 16.42
CA PRO A 242 2.47 9.45 16.02
C PRO A 242 3.84 9.50 16.73
N SER A 243 3.90 9.14 18.02
CA SER A 243 5.16 9.09 18.78
C SER A 243 6.09 7.98 18.27
N GLN A 244 5.55 6.78 18.02
CA GLN A 244 6.32 5.67 17.42
C GLN A 244 6.81 6.02 16.02
N TYR A 245 5.96 6.68 15.20
CA TYR A 245 6.31 7.12 13.88
C TYR A 245 7.47 8.14 13.92
N ARG A 246 7.38 9.15 14.79
CA ARG A 246 8.46 10.13 15.02
C ARG A 246 9.76 9.44 15.44
N ALA A 247 9.71 8.54 16.40
CA ALA A 247 10.89 7.82 16.88
C ALA A 247 11.57 7.00 15.77
N LYS A 248 10.79 6.46 14.82
CA LYS A 248 11.28 5.62 13.73
C LYS A 248 11.84 6.41 12.55
N PHE A 249 11.23 7.55 12.20
CA PHE A 249 11.50 8.24 10.93
C PHE A 249 12.13 9.63 11.08
N LYS A 250 12.11 10.25 12.26
CA LYS A 250 12.78 11.53 12.48
C LYS A 250 14.30 11.31 12.45
N ARG A 251 14.97 12.03 11.54
CA ARG A 251 16.43 12.14 11.56
C ARG A 251 16.84 13.28 12.50
N ASN A 252 17.80 13.02 13.35
CA ASN A 252 18.46 14.07 14.17
C ASN A 252 19.30 15.00 13.30
#